data_482faa10b4189197d38f63200895cd3c
#
_entry.id   482faa10b4189197d38f63200895cd3c
#
_cell.length_a   1.000
_cell.length_b   1.000
_cell.length_c   1.000
_cell.angle_alpha   90.00
_cell.angle_beta   90.00
_cell.angle_gamma   90.00
#
_symmetry.space_group_name_H-M   'P 1'
#
loop_
_entity.id
_entity.type
_entity.pdbx_description
1 polymer ?
#
loop_
_entity_poly.entity_id
_entity_poly.type
_entity_poly.pdbx_seq_one_letter_code
_entity_poly.pdbx_strand_id
1 'polypeptide(L)'
;MPAPGIPAGTYQLNHNLVNAVDLALFRDHWLRWPYAVEGWGTALSTIPTISTTILGLLVGEWLISDRSRVNKLKMIGAAGLLCLAMGYAISPWVPVVMKMWTASYGLASAGCACLMFAVFYWVVDMRGYRKWSFPFVVIGSNAVFIYMFTSLVHLGRGMSIFTAGIAGTMGRAGPLFHEVSVIAVEWLILFWMYKRRIFVKA
;
A
#
# COMPACT_ATOMS: atom_id res chain seq x y z
N MET A 1 -23.63 10.18 -5.21
CA MET A 1 -25.03 10.21 -4.71
C MET A 1 -25.02 10.97 -3.40
N PRO A 2 -26.00 11.82 -3.09
CA PRO A 2 -26.10 12.44 -1.78
C PRO A 2 -26.57 11.40 -0.74
N ALA A 3 -25.95 11.39 0.43
CA ALA A 3 -26.45 10.66 1.59
C ALA A 3 -27.34 11.57 2.43
N PRO A 4 -28.26 11.05 3.27
CA PRO A 4 -29.10 11.86 4.13
C PRO A 4 -28.25 12.81 4.98
N GLY A 5 -28.45 14.12 4.82
CA GLY A 5 -27.70 15.16 5.54
C GLY A 5 -26.28 15.46 5.03
N ILE A 6 -25.84 14.82 3.92
CA ILE A 6 -24.50 15.03 3.34
C ILE A 6 -24.66 15.49 1.90
N PRO A 7 -24.19 16.70 1.53
CA PRO A 7 -24.21 17.17 0.15
C PRO A 7 -23.40 16.28 -0.80
N ALA A 8 -23.83 16.19 -2.05
CA ALA A 8 -23.07 15.47 -3.09
C ALA A 8 -21.68 16.10 -3.26
N GLY A 9 -20.64 15.26 -3.38
CA GLY A 9 -19.26 15.73 -3.57
C GLY A 9 -18.52 16.07 -2.27
N THR A 10 -19.07 15.75 -1.12
CA THR A 10 -18.40 15.95 0.17
C THR A 10 -17.52 14.74 0.50
N TYR A 11 -16.20 15.01 0.75
CA TYR A 11 -15.18 13.99 1.04
C TYR A 11 -14.45 14.31 2.36
N GLN A 12 -15.15 14.83 3.35
CA GLN A 12 -14.60 15.19 4.66
C GLN A 12 -14.75 14.05 5.65
N LEU A 13 -13.92 14.08 6.69
CA LEU A 13 -14.03 13.15 7.82
C LEU A 13 -15.44 13.24 8.43
N ASN A 14 -16.07 12.11 8.70
CA ASN A 14 -17.44 11.96 9.19
C ASN A 14 -18.56 12.49 8.26
N HIS A 15 -18.23 13.27 7.22
CA HIS A 15 -19.16 13.84 6.26
C HIS A 15 -18.88 13.34 4.85
N ASN A 16 -19.02 12.02 4.65
CA ASN A 16 -18.83 11.39 3.35
C ASN A 16 -19.79 10.21 3.16
N LEU A 17 -20.04 9.85 1.90
CA LEU A 17 -20.96 8.78 1.54
C LEU A 17 -20.54 7.43 2.12
N VAL A 18 -19.23 7.13 2.13
CA VAL A 18 -18.71 5.82 2.57
C VAL A 18 -19.00 5.64 4.07
N ASN A 19 -18.74 6.66 4.88
CA ASN A 19 -19.07 6.63 6.30
C ASN A 19 -20.58 6.57 6.56
N ALA A 20 -21.39 7.26 5.75
CA ALA A 20 -22.85 7.19 5.87
C ALA A 20 -23.40 5.79 5.61
N VAL A 21 -22.83 5.08 4.61
CA VAL A 21 -23.18 3.68 4.31
C VAL A 21 -22.77 2.77 5.47
N ASP A 22 -21.58 2.93 6.00
CA ASP A 22 -21.12 2.16 7.15
C ASP A 22 -22.00 2.36 8.38
N LEU A 23 -22.37 3.61 8.66
CA LEU A 23 -23.29 3.92 9.77
C LEU A 23 -24.69 3.34 9.56
N ALA A 24 -25.16 3.28 8.32
CA ALA A 24 -26.46 2.68 8.00
C ALA A 24 -26.45 1.16 8.13
N LEU A 25 -25.34 0.50 7.72
CA LEU A 25 -25.21 -0.95 7.74
C LEU A 25 -24.81 -1.51 9.12
N PHE A 26 -23.95 -0.78 9.85
CA PHE A 26 -23.26 -1.29 11.05
C PHE A 26 -23.56 -0.48 12.30
N ARG A 27 -24.68 0.26 12.34
CA ARG A 27 -25.01 1.28 13.34
C ARG A 27 -24.76 0.87 14.80
N ASP A 28 -25.07 -0.35 15.18
CA ASP A 28 -24.96 -0.87 16.55
C ASP A 28 -24.20 -2.22 16.63
N HIS A 29 -23.51 -2.62 15.55
CA HIS A 29 -22.84 -3.88 15.50
C HIS A 29 -21.36 -3.79 15.91
N TRP A 30 -20.88 -4.81 16.59
CA TRP A 30 -19.48 -5.02 16.95
C TRP A 30 -18.50 -5.01 15.75
N LEU A 31 -18.98 -5.24 14.52
CA LEU A 31 -18.24 -5.08 13.26
C LEU A 31 -17.85 -3.63 12.93
N ARG A 32 -18.37 -2.65 13.68
CA ARG A 32 -18.01 -1.24 13.59
C ARG A 32 -16.58 -0.95 14.03
N TRP A 33 -15.95 -1.89 14.62
CA TRP A 33 -14.57 -1.85 15.12
C TRP A 33 -13.56 -2.18 14.02
N PRO A 34 -12.39 -1.54 13.97
CA PRO A 34 -11.94 -0.25 14.49
C PRO A 34 -12.02 0.86 13.42
N TYR A 35 -12.35 0.55 12.17
CA TYR A 35 -12.23 1.44 11.03
C TYR A 35 -13.39 2.44 10.90
N ALA A 36 -14.56 2.07 11.33
CA ALA A 36 -15.73 2.98 11.33
C ALA A 36 -15.59 4.15 12.31
N VAL A 37 -14.72 4.02 13.32
CA VAL A 37 -14.44 5.07 14.31
C VAL A 37 -13.69 6.25 13.69
N GLU A 38 -12.91 6.01 12.62
CA GLU A 38 -12.15 7.06 11.93
C GLU A 38 -13.00 7.96 11.02
N GLY A 39 -14.28 7.67 10.83
CA GLY A 39 -15.20 8.51 10.05
C GLY A 39 -14.97 8.47 8.52
N TRP A 40 -14.21 7.50 8.03
CA TRP A 40 -13.92 7.32 6.60
C TRP A 40 -14.75 6.23 5.94
N GLY A 41 -15.23 5.26 6.72
CA GLY A 41 -15.99 4.11 6.26
C GLY A 41 -15.16 3.01 5.61
N THR A 42 -15.74 1.82 5.50
CA THR A 42 -15.03 0.60 5.03
C THR A 42 -15.81 -0.21 4.00
N ALA A 43 -17.11 -0.39 4.15
CA ALA A 43 -17.90 -1.30 3.31
C ALA A 43 -17.85 -0.91 1.83
N LEU A 44 -18.12 0.35 1.53
CA LEU A 44 -18.13 0.82 0.14
C LEU A 44 -16.74 0.93 -0.48
N SER A 45 -15.70 1.18 0.32
CA SER A 45 -14.30 1.25 -0.14
C SER A 45 -13.71 -0.11 -0.54
N THR A 46 -14.37 -1.21 -0.15
CA THR A 46 -13.98 -2.57 -0.56
C THR A 46 -14.11 -2.78 -2.06
N ILE A 47 -15.10 -2.16 -2.72
CA ILE A 47 -15.34 -2.33 -4.16
C ILE A 47 -14.14 -1.84 -5.00
N PRO A 48 -13.63 -0.61 -4.85
CA PRO A 48 -12.43 -0.17 -5.56
C PRO A 48 -11.18 -1.00 -5.21
N THR A 49 -11.09 -1.54 -3.98
CA THR A 49 -9.98 -2.41 -3.57
C THR A 49 -9.96 -3.71 -4.37
N ILE A 50 -11.13 -4.32 -4.61
CA ILE A 50 -11.26 -5.49 -5.50
C ILE A 50 -10.76 -5.17 -6.90
N SER A 51 -11.11 -4.00 -7.45
CA SER A 51 -10.66 -3.57 -8.77
C SER A 51 -9.14 -3.44 -8.86
N THR A 52 -8.48 -2.90 -7.84
CA THR A 52 -7.01 -2.80 -7.80
C THR A 52 -6.35 -4.17 -7.69
N THR A 53 -6.96 -5.12 -6.97
CA THR A 53 -6.49 -6.51 -6.88
C THR A 53 -6.58 -7.21 -8.24
N ILE A 54 -7.68 -7.04 -8.97
CA ILE A 54 -7.84 -7.59 -10.33
C ILE A 54 -6.79 -7.02 -11.28
N LEU A 55 -6.52 -5.70 -11.23
CA LEU A 55 -5.45 -5.08 -12.02
C LEU A 55 -4.08 -5.71 -11.71
N GLY A 56 -3.79 -5.98 -10.44
CA GLY A 56 -2.57 -6.68 -10.03
C GLY A 56 -2.47 -8.10 -10.60
N LEU A 57 -3.58 -8.85 -10.60
CA LEU A 57 -3.65 -10.18 -11.19
C LEU A 57 -3.39 -10.16 -12.71
N LEU A 58 -4.01 -9.23 -13.43
CA LEU A 58 -3.79 -9.06 -14.88
C LEU A 58 -2.32 -8.76 -15.20
N VAL A 59 -1.66 -7.92 -14.41
CA VAL A 59 -0.22 -7.66 -14.56
C VAL A 59 0.58 -8.94 -14.28
N GLY A 60 0.20 -9.73 -13.27
CA GLY A 60 0.82 -11.01 -12.96
C GLY A 60 0.70 -12.02 -14.11
N GLU A 61 -0.50 -12.20 -14.65
CA GLU A 61 -0.73 -13.08 -15.82
C GLU A 61 0.09 -12.63 -17.03
N TRP A 62 0.15 -11.32 -17.27
CA TRP A 62 0.96 -10.78 -18.35
C TRP A 62 2.45 -11.09 -18.20
N LEU A 63 2.96 -11.06 -16.97
CA LEU A 63 4.34 -11.41 -16.65
C LEU A 63 4.67 -12.88 -16.90
N ILE A 64 3.75 -13.78 -16.60
CA ILE A 64 3.91 -15.24 -16.79
C ILE A 64 3.77 -15.64 -18.26
N SER A 65 3.10 -14.81 -19.11
CA SER A 65 2.88 -15.11 -20.52
C SER A 65 4.18 -15.34 -21.29
N ASP A 66 4.14 -16.07 -22.41
CA ASP A 66 5.30 -16.38 -23.27
C ASP A 66 5.78 -15.21 -24.14
N ARG A 67 5.39 -13.99 -23.82
CA ARG A 67 5.75 -12.80 -24.60
C ARG A 67 7.19 -12.35 -24.33
N SER A 68 7.76 -11.64 -25.30
CA SER A 68 9.12 -11.11 -25.15
C SER A 68 9.24 -10.13 -23.97
N ARG A 69 10.43 -10.11 -23.33
CA ARG A 69 10.70 -9.22 -22.18
C ARG A 69 10.42 -7.75 -22.49
N VAL A 70 10.74 -7.31 -23.70
CA VAL A 70 10.50 -5.93 -24.15
C VAL A 70 9.00 -5.63 -24.23
N ASN A 71 8.20 -6.56 -24.79
CA ASN A 71 6.75 -6.38 -24.87
C ASN A 71 6.11 -6.37 -23.48
N LYS A 72 6.56 -7.22 -22.56
CA LYS A 72 6.13 -7.18 -21.16
C LYS A 72 6.36 -5.81 -20.52
N LEU A 73 7.59 -5.29 -20.64
CA LEU A 73 7.94 -3.97 -20.13
C LEU A 73 7.08 -2.85 -20.73
N LYS A 74 6.94 -2.84 -22.07
CA LYS A 74 6.13 -1.81 -22.77
C LYS A 74 4.67 -1.81 -22.32
N MET A 75 4.07 -2.98 -22.18
CA MET A 75 2.66 -3.10 -21.77
C MET A 75 2.44 -2.69 -20.33
N ILE A 76 3.31 -3.11 -19.41
CA ILE A 76 3.21 -2.71 -18.01
C ILE A 76 3.42 -1.20 -17.86
N GLY A 77 4.40 -0.64 -18.57
CA GLY A 77 4.62 0.80 -18.59
C GLY A 77 3.44 1.59 -19.20
N ALA A 78 2.90 1.12 -20.33
CA ALA A 78 1.73 1.73 -20.98
C ALA A 78 0.47 1.64 -20.08
N ALA A 79 0.21 0.48 -19.48
CA ALA A 79 -0.88 0.29 -18.53
C ALA A 79 -0.71 1.22 -17.30
N GLY A 80 0.51 1.32 -16.79
CA GLY A 80 0.83 2.24 -15.70
C GLY A 80 0.55 3.70 -16.03
N LEU A 81 1.01 4.17 -17.19
CA LEU A 81 0.75 5.54 -17.66
C LEU A 81 -0.74 5.80 -17.90
N LEU A 82 -1.43 4.83 -18.50
CA LEU A 82 -2.86 4.94 -18.75
C LEU A 82 -3.67 5.03 -17.45
N CYS A 83 -3.40 4.13 -16.50
CA CYS A 83 -4.06 4.16 -15.18
C CYS A 83 -3.79 5.47 -14.45
N LEU A 84 -2.56 5.97 -14.49
CA LEU A 84 -2.19 7.22 -13.86
C LEU A 84 -2.92 8.40 -14.51
N ALA A 85 -2.91 8.48 -15.84
CA ALA A 85 -3.61 9.52 -16.59
C ALA A 85 -5.11 9.50 -16.33
N MET A 86 -5.75 8.33 -16.34
CA MET A 86 -7.18 8.17 -16.04
C MET A 86 -7.50 8.55 -14.58
N GLY A 87 -6.66 8.15 -13.62
CA GLY A 87 -6.83 8.50 -12.22
C GLY A 87 -6.84 10.02 -11.99
N TYR A 88 -5.92 10.74 -12.61
CA TYR A 88 -5.89 12.21 -12.53
C TYR A 88 -6.96 12.88 -13.39
N ALA A 89 -7.32 12.33 -14.55
CA ALA A 89 -8.39 12.87 -15.38
C ALA A 89 -9.76 12.84 -14.68
N ILE A 90 -10.01 11.82 -13.86
CA ILE A 90 -11.26 11.68 -13.09
C ILE A 90 -11.22 12.53 -11.80
N SER A 91 -10.04 12.96 -11.36
CA SER A 91 -9.87 13.65 -10.06
C SER A 91 -10.70 14.93 -9.85
N PRO A 92 -11.10 15.70 -10.87
CA PRO A 92 -11.99 16.85 -10.69
C PRO A 92 -13.39 16.48 -10.20
N TRP A 93 -13.88 15.28 -10.55
CA TRP A 93 -15.20 14.78 -10.11
C TRP A 93 -15.12 13.88 -8.89
N VAL A 94 -14.05 13.07 -8.80
CA VAL A 94 -13.80 12.15 -7.69
C VAL A 94 -12.38 12.40 -7.20
N PRO A 95 -12.18 13.18 -6.14
CA PRO A 95 -10.84 13.53 -5.65
C PRO A 95 -10.04 12.30 -5.22
N VAL A 96 -8.72 12.40 -5.32
CA VAL A 96 -7.79 11.33 -4.94
C VAL A 96 -7.67 11.26 -3.42
N VAL A 97 -8.50 10.42 -2.78
CA VAL A 97 -8.52 10.26 -1.32
C VAL A 97 -8.18 8.82 -0.95
N MET A 98 -7.00 8.64 -0.35
CA MET A 98 -6.50 7.33 0.07
C MET A 98 -7.40 6.66 1.13
N LYS A 99 -7.84 7.41 2.12
CA LYS A 99 -8.62 6.90 3.25
C LYS A 99 -9.97 6.29 2.85
N MET A 100 -10.55 6.77 1.76
CA MET A 100 -11.82 6.28 1.22
C MET A 100 -11.64 5.31 0.04
N TRP A 101 -10.40 5.10 -0.37
CA TRP A 101 -10.05 4.29 -1.53
C TRP A 101 -10.87 4.67 -2.78
N THR A 102 -10.89 5.97 -3.11
CA THR A 102 -11.66 6.47 -4.25
C THR A 102 -11.19 5.85 -5.56
N ALA A 103 -12.06 5.77 -6.57
CA ALA A 103 -11.70 5.18 -7.86
C ALA A 103 -10.51 5.90 -8.52
N SER A 104 -10.43 7.23 -8.40
CA SER A 104 -9.28 8.03 -8.85
C SER A 104 -7.99 7.66 -8.12
N TYR A 105 -8.06 7.45 -6.78
CA TYR A 105 -6.93 6.99 -6.00
C TYR A 105 -6.51 5.58 -6.40
N GLY A 106 -7.46 4.64 -6.54
CA GLY A 106 -7.19 3.28 -6.97
C GLY A 106 -6.45 3.21 -8.30
N LEU A 107 -6.92 3.97 -9.31
CA LEU A 107 -6.27 4.06 -10.61
C LEU A 107 -4.89 4.73 -10.53
N ALA A 108 -4.77 5.86 -9.85
CA ALA A 108 -3.50 6.57 -9.72
C ALA A 108 -2.45 5.73 -8.98
N SER A 109 -2.82 5.07 -7.89
CA SER A 109 -1.92 4.19 -7.12
C SER A 109 -1.51 2.95 -7.91
N ALA A 110 -2.45 2.30 -8.63
CA ALA A 110 -2.14 1.19 -9.52
C ALA A 110 -1.20 1.62 -10.65
N GLY A 111 -1.42 2.80 -11.22
CA GLY A 111 -0.54 3.39 -12.23
C GLY A 111 0.88 3.59 -11.72
N CYS A 112 1.05 4.21 -10.55
CA CYS A 112 2.36 4.37 -9.91
C CYS A 112 3.02 3.02 -9.61
N ALA A 113 2.27 2.04 -9.08
CA ALA A 113 2.78 0.71 -8.79
C ALA A 113 3.26 -0.01 -10.05
N CYS A 114 2.51 0.05 -11.17
CA CYS A 114 2.92 -0.50 -12.45
C CYS A 114 4.19 0.16 -12.99
N LEU A 115 4.32 1.48 -12.89
CA LEU A 115 5.52 2.20 -13.34
C LEU A 115 6.74 1.84 -12.50
N MET A 116 6.61 1.80 -11.19
CA MET A 116 7.67 1.33 -10.30
C MET A 116 8.07 -0.10 -10.64
N PHE A 117 7.08 -0.97 -10.84
CA PHE A 117 7.33 -2.36 -11.21
C PHE A 117 8.04 -2.47 -12.57
N ALA A 118 7.66 -1.65 -13.56
CA ALA A 118 8.33 -1.60 -14.86
C ALA A 118 9.82 -1.21 -14.72
N VAL A 119 10.13 -0.23 -13.85
CA VAL A 119 11.52 0.15 -13.56
C VAL A 119 12.29 -1.00 -12.92
N PHE A 120 11.72 -1.67 -11.91
CA PHE A 120 12.35 -2.83 -11.27
C PHE A 120 12.57 -3.98 -12.28
N TYR A 121 11.56 -4.30 -13.09
CA TYR A 121 11.65 -5.32 -14.13
C TYR A 121 12.76 -5.00 -15.14
N TRP A 122 12.84 -3.75 -15.58
CA TRP A 122 13.90 -3.31 -16.49
C TRP A 122 15.30 -3.46 -15.87
N VAL A 123 15.49 -2.99 -14.64
CA VAL A 123 16.81 -3.00 -13.99
C VAL A 123 17.22 -4.41 -13.58
N VAL A 124 16.31 -5.20 -12.98
CA VAL A 124 16.64 -6.51 -12.41
C VAL A 124 16.64 -7.62 -13.47
N ASP A 125 15.56 -7.68 -14.29
CA ASP A 125 15.34 -8.80 -15.21
C ASP A 125 15.94 -8.56 -16.59
N MET A 126 15.93 -7.32 -17.09
CA MET A 126 16.47 -7.00 -18.41
C MET A 126 17.96 -6.63 -18.35
N ARG A 127 18.38 -5.79 -17.40
CA ARG A 127 19.77 -5.35 -17.22
C ARG A 127 20.60 -6.30 -16.36
N GLY A 128 19.97 -7.20 -15.60
CA GLY A 128 20.65 -8.21 -14.78
C GLY A 128 21.27 -7.67 -13.49
N TYR A 129 20.98 -6.43 -13.10
CA TYR A 129 21.48 -5.85 -11.84
C TYR A 129 20.70 -6.40 -10.66
N ARG A 130 21.00 -7.61 -10.18
CA ARG A 130 20.26 -8.33 -9.13
C ARG A 130 20.74 -8.08 -7.70
N LYS A 131 22.01 -7.67 -7.52
CA LYS A 131 22.60 -7.57 -6.16
C LYS A 131 21.90 -6.56 -5.27
N TRP A 132 21.51 -5.42 -5.81
CA TRP A 132 20.85 -4.37 -5.06
C TRP A 132 19.39 -4.69 -4.71
N SER A 133 18.75 -5.61 -5.44
CA SER A 133 17.37 -6.01 -5.16
C SER A 133 17.25 -7.00 -3.99
N PHE A 134 18.37 -7.52 -3.50
CA PHE A 134 18.38 -8.50 -2.42
C PHE A 134 17.61 -8.07 -1.16
N PRO A 135 17.75 -6.86 -0.64
CA PRO A 135 16.95 -6.42 0.52
C PRO A 135 15.44 -6.47 0.27
N PHE A 136 15.00 -6.13 -0.93
CA PHE A 136 13.59 -6.18 -1.33
C PHE A 136 13.09 -7.61 -1.49
N VAL A 137 13.92 -8.53 -1.99
CA VAL A 137 13.61 -9.97 -2.06
C VAL A 137 13.39 -10.55 -0.66
N VAL A 138 14.23 -10.16 0.30
CA VAL A 138 14.09 -10.58 1.70
C VAL A 138 12.75 -10.12 2.28
N ILE A 139 12.36 -8.85 2.06
CA ILE A 139 11.08 -8.31 2.51
C ILE A 139 9.91 -9.02 1.81
N GLY A 140 9.98 -9.12 0.48
CA GLY A 140 8.92 -9.74 -0.33
C GLY A 140 8.68 -11.21 -0.03
N SER A 141 9.70 -11.94 0.41
CA SER A 141 9.57 -13.37 0.75
C SER A 141 8.67 -13.63 1.98
N ASN A 142 8.49 -12.63 2.85
CA ASN A 142 7.66 -12.68 4.04
C ASN A 142 6.79 -11.43 4.21
N ALA A 143 6.25 -10.89 3.10
CA ALA A 143 5.49 -9.65 3.09
C ALA A 143 4.25 -9.69 4.00
N VAL A 144 3.52 -10.81 4.01
CA VAL A 144 2.35 -10.99 4.88
C VAL A 144 2.75 -11.01 6.35
N PHE A 145 3.84 -11.70 6.67
CA PHE A 145 4.35 -11.76 8.04
C PHE A 145 4.70 -10.36 8.56
N ILE A 146 5.49 -9.59 7.81
CA ILE A 146 5.92 -8.26 8.28
C ILE A 146 4.73 -7.31 8.42
N TYR A 147 3.76 -7.36 7.51
CA TYR A 147 2.55 -6.54 7.60
C TYR A 147 1.74 -6.85 8.87
N MET A 148 1.54 -8.13 9.19
CA MET A 148 0.87 -8.54 10.44
C MET A 148 1.71 -8.20 11.67
N PHE A 149 3.00 -8.44 11.61
CA PHE A 149 3.91 -8.21 12.72
C PHE A 149 3.96 -6.74 13.11
N THR A 150 4.12 -5.83 12.16
CA THR A 150 4.12 -4.38 12.42
C THR A 150 2.78 -3.85 12.94
N SER A 151 1.67 -4.48 12.54
CA SER A 151 0.33 -4.13 13.04
C SER A 151 0.08 -4.59 14.48
N LEU A 152 0.63 -5.74 14.85
CA LEU A 152 0.44 -6.33 16.19
C LEU A 152 1.51 -5.89 17.19
N VAL A 153 2.76 -5.81 16.72
CA VAL A 153 3.91 -5.48 17.57
C VAL A 153 4.37 -4.06 17.25
N HIS A 154 4.11 -3.15 18.15
CA HIS A 154 4.54 -1.75 18.04
C HIS A 154 6.05 -1.62 18.32
N LEU A 155 6.88 -2.15 17.42
CA LEU A 155 8.35 -2.13 17.57
C LEU A 155 8.91 -0.73 17.80
N GLY A 156 8.30 0.31 17.22
CA GLY A 156 8.71 1.69 17.46
C GLY A 156 8.71 2.07 18.94
N ARG A 157 7.70 1.63 19.71
CA ARG A 157 7.70 1.87 21.18
C ARG A 157 8.80 1.13 21.91
N GLY A 158 9.06 -0.11 21.52
CA GLY A 158 10.16 -0.90 22.12
C GLY A 158 11.53 -0.31 21.77
N MET A 159 11.70 0.07 20.50
CA MET A 159 12.96 0.67 20.02
C MET A 159 13.22 2.05 20.58
N SER A 160 12.19 2.82 20.98
CA SER A 160 12.39 4.13 21.60
C SER A 160 13.22 4.06 22.88
N ILE A 161 13.12 2.96 23.64
CA ILE A 161 13.92 2.74 24.86
C ILE A 161 15.42 2.71 24.52
N PHE A 162 15.80 2.10 23.40
CA PHE A 162 17.20 1.97 22.99
C PHE A 162 17.70 3.18 22.20
N THR A 163 16.83 3.83 21.45
CA THR A 163 17.21 4.92 20.55
C THR A 163 17.06 6.30 21.16
N ALA A 164 16.26 6.47 22.22
CA ALA A 164 15.97 7.78 22.81
C ALA A 164 17.22 8.56 23.24
N GLY A 165 18.19 7.89 23.84
CA GLY A 165 19.44 8.53 24.28
C GLY A 165 20.24 9.10 23.10
N ILE A 166 20.42 8.30 22.04
CA ILE A 166 21.17 8.72 20.85
C ILE A 166 20.37 9.74 20.02
N ALA A 167 19.08 9.47 19.82
CA ALA A 167 18.19 10.36 19.07
C ALA A 167 18.12 11.77 19.71
N GLY A 168 18.13 11.84 21.06
CA GLY A 168 18.15 13.09 21.79
C GLY A 168 19.40 13.95 21.53
N THR A 169 20.55 13.35 21.28
CA THR A 169 21.79 14.06 20.94
C THR A 169 21.84 14.50 19.48
N MET A 170 21.07 13.88 18.58
CA MET A 170 21.06 14.16 17.15
C MET A 170 20.13 15.32 16.73
N GLY A 171 19.41 15.96 17.67
CA GLY A 171 18.53 17.08 17.38
C GLY A 171 17.49 16.74 16.29
N ARG A 172 17.48 17.50 15.15
CA ARG A 172 16.52 17.30 14.06
C ARG A 172 16.63 15.95 13.35
N ALA A 173 17.78 15.29 13.42
CA ALA A 173 17.99 13.98 12.81
C ALA A 173 17.55 12.80 13.73
N GLY A 174 17.25 13.08 15.00
CA GLY A 174 16.82 12.06 15.95
C GLY A 174 15.62 11.21 15.53
N PRO A 175 14.51 11.81 15.06
CA PRO A 175 13.37 11.04 14.56
C PRO A 175 13.72 10.14 13.38
N LEU A 176 14.52 10.64 12.43
CA LEU A 176 14.97 9.86 11.28
C LEU A 176 15.83 8.65 11.73
N PHE A 177 16.75 8.88 12.66
CA PHE A 177 17.58 7.81 13.24
C PHE A 177 16.70 6.73 13.89
N HIS A 178 15.70 7.14 14.65
CA HIS A 178 14.75 6.20 15.27
C HIS A 178 14.03 5.34 14.22
N GLU A 179 13.41 5.94 13.21
CA GLU A 179 12.68 5.22 12.16
C GLU A 179 13.59 4.28 11.35
N VAL A 180 14.78 4.72 10.99
CA VAL A 180 15.78 3.88 10.31
C VAL A 180 16.18 2.68 11.18
N SER A 181 16.31 2.89 12.49
CA SER A 181 16.63 1.79 13.43
C SER A 181 15.50 0.77 13.52
N VAL A 182 14.25 1.20 13.53
CA VAL A 182 13.07 0.31 13.52
C VAL A 182 13.06 -0.52 12.23
N ILE A 183 13.19 0.12 11.08
CA ILE A 183 13.24 -0.56 9.77
C ILE A 183 14.41 -1.56 9.70
N ALA A 184 15.56 -1.19 10.26
CA ALA A 184 16.73 -2.08 10.28
C ALA A 184 16.47 -3.35 11.11
N VAL A 185 15.83 -3.23 12.27
CA VAL A 185 15.47 -4.39 13.11
C VAL A 185 14.42 -5.27 12.41
N GLU A 186 13.41 -4.68 11.82
CA GLU A 186 12.41 -5.41 11.02
C GLU A 186 13.06 -6.18 9.88
N TRP A 187 13.97 -5.52 9.16
CA TRP A 187 14.72 -6.16 8.08
C TRP A 187 15.62 -7.29 8.58
N LEU A 188 16.27 -7.14 9.72
CA LEU A 188 17.10 -8.19 10.34
C LEU A 188 16.27 -9.42 10.73
N ILE A 189 15.06 -9.22 11.24
CA ILE A 189 14.12 -10.31 11.55
C ILE A 189 13.77 -11.06 10.24
N LEU A 190 13.40 -10.33 9.20
CA LEU A 190 13.08 -10.92 7.89
C LEU A 190 14.28 -11.64 7.26
N PHE A 191 15.47 -11.07 7.39
CA PHE A 191 16.70 -11.68 6.90
C PHE A 191 17.04 -12.98 7.66
N TRP A 192 16.83 -13.02 8.97
CA TRP A 192 16.96 -14.23 9.74
C TRP A 192 15.97 -15.32 9.29
N MET A 193 14.70 -14.95 9.10
CA MET A 193 13.67 -15.86 8.56
C MET A 193 14.06 -16.36 7.15
N TYR A 194 14.51 -15.47 6.28
CA TYR A 194 14.96 -15.82 4.93
C TYR A 194 16.12 -16.82 4.95
N LYS A 195 17.13 -16.60 5.79
CA LYS A 195 18.26 -17.55 5.97
C LYS A 195 17.80 -18.91 6.49
N ARG A 196 16.82 -18.95 7.36
CA ARG A 196 16.24 -20.17 7.92
C ARG A 196 15.20 -20.82 7.01
N ARG A 197 14.92 -20.24 5.85
CA ARG A 197 13.91 -20.68 4.88
C ARG A 197 12.50 -20.75 5.51
N ILE A 198 12.20 -19.89 6.46
CA ILE A 198 10.90 -19.76 7.07
C ILE A 198 10.11 -18.77 6.22
N PHE A 199 9.09 -19.25 5.50
CA PHE A 199 8.24 -18.42 4.63
C PHE A 199 6.79 -18.59 5.07
N VAL A 200 6.20 -17.49 5.54
CA VAL A 200 4.77 -17.42 5.89
C VAL A 200 4.01 -17.05 4.61
N LYS A 201 3.28 -18.04 4.08
CA LYS A 201 2.41 -17.86 2.90
C LYS A 201 0.96 -17.79 3.38
N ALA A 202 0.19 -16.85 2.80
CA ALA A 202 -1.26 -16.80 2.96
C ALA A 202 -1.93 -17.75 1.99
#